data_bcb807bc8da4b08431a31f3032ee974e
#
_entry.id   bcb807bc8da4b08431a31f3032ee974e
#
_cell.length_a   1.000
_cell.length_b   1.000
_cell.length_c   1.000
_cell.angle_alpha   90.00
_cell.angle_beta   90.00
_cell.angle_gamma   90.00
#
_symmetry.space_group_name_H-M   'P 1'
#
loop_
_entity.id
_entity.type
_entity.pdbx_description
1 polymer ?
#
loop_
_entity_poly.entity_id
_entity_poly.type
_entity_poly.pdbx_seq_one_letter_code
_entity_poly.pdbx_strand_id
1 'polypeptide(L)'
;ILPYEEQLRHKQQQIVDNLTRIGKIELPEISPILGSKEVYEYRNKLEFTFSDRKWLSWDAIRAAGGLENVDNSHGLGFHIPNCFDKVLNIDKCYLQAEPSNEIRDAVKRFCIEHGYTFHNCREHAGLMRNIIIRTASTGEVMVIVIFNEADMERITALLDMLKEKFPQITSLFYVVNTKWNDSVGDLEHVCYAGKDHIIEQMEGLQFKVGPKSFYQTNS
;
A
#
# COMPACT_ATOMS: atom_id res chain seq x y z
N ILE A 1 -8.54 12.49 -13.51
CA ILE A 1 -7.08 12.21 -13.64
C ILE A 1 -6.67 12.66 -15.03
N LEU A 2 -5.61 13.46 -15.14
CA LEU A 2 -5.07 13.93 -16.43
C LEU A 2 -4.32 12.79 -17.15
N PRO A 3 -4.40 12.71 -18.50
CA PRO A 3 -3.52 11.87 -19.28
C PRO A 3 -2.04 12.15 -18.96
N TYR A 4 -1.19 11.14 -19.09
CA TYR A 4 0.22 11.24 -18.66
C TYR A 4 0.98 12.35 -19.42
N GLU A 5 0.76 12.49 -20.72
CA GLU A 5 1.34 13.55 -21.55
C GLU A 5 1.00 14.95 -21.03
N GLU A 6 -0.25 15.15 -20.61
CA GLU A 6 -0.68 16.41 -20.01
C GLU A 6 -0.03 16.65 -18.65
N GLN A 7 0.18 15.59 -17.85
CA GLN A 7 0.93 15.71 -16.60
C GLN A 7 2.37 16.15 -16.84
N LEU A 8 3.05 15.59 -17.85
CA LEU A 8 4.40 15.98 -18.24
C LEU A 8 4.44 17.45 -18.69
N ARG A 9 3.51 17.85 -19.56
CA ARG A 9 3.40 19.23 -20.04
C ARG A 9 3.23 20.23 -18.88
N HIS A 10 2.32 19.92 -17.95
CA HIS A 10 2.11 20.79 -16.77
C HIS A 10 3.33 20.85 -15.86
N LYS A 11 4.02 19.73 -15.62
CA LYS A 11 5.24 19.71 -14.80
C LYS A 11 6.34 20.57 -15.43
N GLN A 12 6.56 20.46 -16.72
CA GLN A 12 7.53 21.28 -17.44
C GLN A 12 7.16 22.75 -17.34
N GLN A 13 5.91 23.10 -17.61
CA GLN A 13 5.44 24.49 -17.53
C GLN A 13 5.61 25.07 -16.12
N GLN A 14 5.35 24.29 -15.08
CA GLN A 14 5.55 24.71 -13.69
C GLN A 14 7.01 25.08 -13.40
N ILE A 15 7.97 24.30 -13.91
CA ILE A 15 9.40 24.62 -13.75
C ILE A 15 9.75 25.90 -14.47
N VAL A 16 9.31 26.06 -15.74
CA VAL A 16 9.52 27.26 -16.51
C VAL A 16 8.96 28.49 -15.79
N ASP A 17 7.70 28.42 -15.36
CA ASP A 17 7.05 29.52 -14.65
C ASP A 17 7.75 29.88 -13.33
N ASN A 18 8.19 28.90 -12.55
CA ASN A 18 8.90 29.14 -11.31
C ASN A 18 10.25 29.83 -11.55
N LEU A 19 11.01 29.40 -12.56
CA LEU A 19 12.30 29.99 -12.86
C LEU A 19 12.18 31.40 -13.47
N THR A 20 11.23 31.61 -14.39
CA THR A 20 11.09 32.90 -15.09
C THR A 20 10.34 33.92 -14.26
N ARG A 21 9.19 33.54 -13.63
CA ARG A 21 8.31 34.51 -12.94
C ARG A 21 8.73 34.74 -11.49
N ILE A 22 9.13 33.69 -10.77
CA ILE A 22 9.54 33.79 -9.36
C ILE A 22 11.04 34.03 -9.28
N GLY A 23 11.84 33.20 -9.93
CA GLY A 23 13.30 33.29 -9.96
C GLY A 23 13.83 34.45 -10.75
N LYS A 24 13.02 35.00 -11.69
CA LYS A 24 13.42 36.09 -12.63
C LYS A 24 14.70 35.77 -13.38
N ILE A 25 14.87 34.50 -13.75
CA ILE A 25 16.02 33.98 -14.45
C ILE A 25 15.70 33.99 -15.96
N GLU A 26 16.61 34.52 -16.78
CA GLU A 26 16.57 34.32 -18.22
C GLU A 26 17.00 32.87 -18.51
N LEU A 27 16.10 32.08 -19.14
CA LEU A 27 16.35 30.67 -19.36
C LEU A 27 16.99 30.44 -20.73
N PRO A 28 17.98 29.53 -20.81
CA PRO A 28 18.41 28.98 -22.09
C PRO A 28 17.29 28.09 -22.67
N GLU A 29 17.52 27.53 -23.85
CA GLU A 29 16.65 26.50 -24.40
C GLU A 29 16.50 25.32 -23.39
N ILE A 30 15.25 24.98 -23.04
CA ILE A 30 14.95 23.92 -22.11
C ILE A 30 14.56 22.68 -22.91
N SER A 31 15.28 21.60 -22.70
CA SER A 31 14.93 20.28 -23.26
C SER A 31 13.55 19.81 -22.78
N PRO A 32 12.80 19.06 -23.60
CA PRO A 32 11.56 18.45 -23.17
C PRO A 32 11.75 17.59 -21.92
N ILE A 33 10.76 17.58 -21.03
CA ILE A 33 10.78 16.77 -19.83
C ILE A 33 10.90 15.28 -20.21
N LEU A 34 11.81 14.58 -19.55
CA LEU A 34 11.94 13.14 -19.70
C LEU A 34 10.80 12.44 -18.96
N GLY A 35 9.96 11.73 -19.69
CA GLY A 35 8.90 10.91 -19.12
C GLY A 35 9.42 9.58 -18.54
N SER A 36 8.61 8.97 -17.67
CA SER A 36 8.86 7.61 -17.21
C SER A 36 8.54 6.61 -18.34
N LYS A 37 9.34 5.57 -18.45
CA LYS A 37 9.09 4.47 -19.39
C LYS A 37 7.81 3.73 -19.01
N GLU A 38 7.66 3.43 -17.71
CA GLU A 38 6.49 2.75 -17.16
C GLU A 38 5.59 3.79 -16.44
N VAL A 39 4.34 3.86 -16.85
CA VAL A 39 3.35 4.80 -16.28
C VAL A 39 2.56 4.15 -15.15
N TYR A 40 2.45 2.83 -15.17
CA TYR A 40 1.79 1.99 -14.18
C TYR A 40 2.79 0.97 -13.60
N GLU A 41 2.40 0.38 -12.48
CA GLU A 41 3.12 -0.74 -11.84
C GLU A 41 4.59 -0.44 -11.49
N TYR A 42 4.92 0.84 -11.30
CA TYR A 42 6.28 1.31 -11.03
C TYR A 42 6.69 1.24 -9.55
N ARG A 43 5.76 0.92 -8.65
CA ARG A 43 6.06 0.84 -7.21
C ARG A 43 6.39 -0.59 -6.81
N ASN A 44 7.48 -0.71 -6.04
CA ASN A 44 7.92 -1.97 -5.46
C ASN A 44 7.47 -2.17 -4.00
N LYS A 45 6.79 -1.17 -3.39
CA LYS A 45 6.23 -1.26 -2.04
C LYS A 45 4.91 -0.51 -1.97
N LEU A 46 3.89 -1.17 -1.44
CA LEU A 46 2.64 -0.57 -1.02
C LEU A 46 2.28 -1.00 0.40
N GLU A 47 1.63 -0.10 1.10
CA GLU A 47 1.02 -0.35 2.40
C GLU A 47 -0.46 -0.03 2.30
N PHE A 48 -1.30 -1.01 2.61
CA PHE A 48 -2.75 -0.87 2.64
C PHE A 48 -3.23 -0.91 4.09
N THR A 49 -4.15 -0.03 4.40
CA THR A 49 -4.73 0.09 5.74
C THR A 49 -6.09 -0.59 5.82
N PHE A 50 -6.31 -1.36 6.87
CA PHE A 50 -7.63 -1.87 7.24
C PHE A 50 -8.36 -0.83 8.07
N SER A 51 -9.64 -0.61 7.77
CA SER A 51 -10.50 0.26 8.54
C SER A 51 -11.90 -0.33 8.66
N ASP A 52 -12.49 -0.17 9.83
CA ASP A 52 -13.90 -0.49 10.06
C ASP A 52 -14.86 0.44 9.29
N ARG A 53 -14.30 1.50 8.64
CA ARG A 53 -15.06 2.50 7.90
C ARG A 53 -14.46 2.76 6.51
N LYS A 54 -15.26 2.48 5.47
CA LYS A 54 -14.95 2.91 4.09
C LYS A 54 -15.27 4.39 3.92
N TRP A 55 -14.43 5.07 3.17
CA TRP A 55 -14.82 6.33 2.56
C TRP A 55 -15.75 6.05 1.37
N LEU A 56 -16.87 6.77 1.30
CA LEU A 56 -17.88 6.64 0.26
C LEU A 56 -17.99 7.95 -0.50
N SER A 57 -18.10 7.86 -1.83
CA SER A 57 -18.39 9.04 -2.66
C SER A 57 -19.86 9.48 -2.50
N TRP A 58 -20.11 10.75 -2.71
CA TRP A 58 -21.50 11.26 -2.73
C TRP A 58 -22.37 10.58 -3.77
N ASP A 59 -21.76 10.15 -4.90
CA ASP A 59 -22.49 9.44 -5.95
C ASP A 59 -22.89 8.04 -5.50
N ALA A 60 -22.01 7.32 -4.78
CA ALA A 60 -22.33 6.02 -4.21
C ALA A 60 -23.46 6.12 -3.15
N ILE A 61 -23.40 7.14 -2.28
CA ILE A 61 -24.43 7.37 -1.26
C ILE A 61 -25.78 7.71 -1.93
N ARG A 62 -25.79 8.58 -2.94
CA ARG A 62 -27.02 8.93 -3.68
C ARG A 62 -27.60 7.74 -4.44
N ALA A 63 -26.74 6.94 -5.10
CA ALA A 63 -27.18 5.76 -5.83
C ALA A 63 -27.83 4.70 -4.92
N ALA A 64 -27.40 4.62 -3.67
CA ALA A 64 -27.98 3.73 -2.66
C ALA A 64 -29.23 4.31 -1.96
N GLY A 65 -29.60 5.56 -2.24
CA GLY A 65 -30.74 6.21 -1.61
C GLY A 65 -30.51 6.70 -0.17
N GLY A 66 -29.24 6.73 0.29
CA GLY A 66 -28.86 7.20 1.63
C GLY A 66 -27.67 6.48 2.18
N LEU A 67 -27.01 7.06 3.18
CA LEU A 67 -25.82 6.48 3.83
C LEU A 67 -26.16 5.19 4.57
N GLU A 68 -27.35 5.09 5.12
CA GLU A 68 -27.88 3.94 5.85
C GLU A 68 -28.04 2.68 4.98
N ASN A 69 -28.09 2.85 3.68
CA ASN A 69 -28.26 1.76 2.71
C ASN A 69 -26.93 1.26 2.12
N VAL A 70 -25.79 1.85 2.51
CA VAL A 70 -24.47 1.45 2.01
C VAL A 70 -23.70 0.75 3.10
N ASP A 71 -23.20 -0.46 2.82
CA ASP A 71 -22.20 -1.09 3.68
C ASP A 71 -20.89 -0.29 3.61
N ASN A 72 -20.61 0.44 4.68
CA ASN A 72 -19.37 1.20 4.85
C ASN A 72 -18.32 0.49 5.71
N SER A 73 -18.57 -0.75 6.11
CA SER A 73 -17.64 -1.57 6.89
C SER A 73 -16.52 -2.18 6.03
N HIS A 74 -15.49 -2.72 6.67
CA HIS A 74 -14.44 -3.52 6.05
C HIS A 74 -13.71 -2.84 4.87
N GLY A 75 -13.19 -1.64 5.10
CA GLY A 75 -12.32 -0.94 4.16
C GLY A 75 -10.91 -1.50 4.15
N LEU A 76 -10.34 -1.76 2.97
CA LEU A 76 -8.92 -2.06 2.79
C LEU A 76 -8.40 -1.26 1.60
N GLY A 77 -7.43 -0.37 1.85
CA GLY A 77 -6.88 0.51 0.82
C GLY A 77 -6.08 1.66 1.39
N PHE A 78 -6.31 2.87 0.91
CA PHE A 78 -5.52 4.04 1.27
C PHE A 78 -6.34 5.08 2.02
N HIS A 79 -5.71 5.76 2.99
CA HIS A 79 -6.29 6.97 3.56
C HIS A 79 -6.45 8.06 2.52
N ILE A 80 -7.53 8.81 2.62
CA ILE A 80 -7.73 10.01 1.82
C ILE A 80 -7.24 11.25 2.57
N PRO A 81 -6.78 12.29 1.88
CA PRO A 81 -6.36 13.53 2.52
C PRO A 81 -7.44 14.08 3.47
N ASN A 82 -7.03 14.54 4.63
CA ASN A 82 -7.90 15.13 5.67
C ASN A 82 -8.97 14.21 6.26
N CYS A 83 -8.84 12.88 6.08
CA CYS A 83 -9.78 11.92 6.65
C CYS A 83 -9.00 10.72 7.21
N PHE A 84 -8.58 10.80 8.47
CA PHE A 84 -7.71 9.81 9.09
C PHE A 84 -8.43 8.52 9.53
N ASP A 85 -9.76 8.57 9.68
CA ASP A 85 -10.59 7.48 10.21
C ASP A 85 -11.32 6.67 9.14
N LYS A 86 -11.08 6.97 7.87
CA LYS A 86 -11.69 6.27 6.76
C LYS A 86 -10.67 5.91 5.70
N VAL A 87 -10.94 4.82 5.02
CA VAL A 87 -10.09 4.28 3.97
C VAL A 87 -10.87 4.21 2.66
N LEU A 88 -10.29 4.72 1.60
CA LEU A 88 -10.76 4.46 0.25
C LEU A 88 -10.51 2.99 -0.07
N ASN A 89 -11.60 2.23 -0.18
CA ASN A 89 -11.49 0.83 -0.58
C ASN A 89 -11.01 0.74 -2.03
N ILE A 90 -9.96 -0.05 -2.26
CA ILE A 90 -9.35 -0.20 -3.57
C ILE A 90 -9.75 -1.54 -4.18
N ASP A 91 -10.39 -1.52 -5.33
CA ASP A 91 -10.71 -2.74 -6.09
C ASP A 91 -9.51 -3.20 -6.93
N LYS A 92 -8.83 -2.25 -7.59
CA LYS A 92 -7.58 -2.50 -8.31
C LYS A 92 -6.61 -1.34 -8.09
N CYS A 93 -5.39 -1.66 -7.66
CA CYS A 93 -4.29 -0.71 -7.60
C CYS A 93 -3.39 -0.89 -8.84
N TYR A 94 -3.19 0.20 -9.56
CA TYR A 94 -2.33 0.24 -10.75
C TYR A 94 -0.89 0.68 -10.44
N LEU A 95 -0.56 0.86 -9.17
CA LEU A 95 0.76 1.34 -8.77
C LEU A 95 1.79 0.22 -8.60
N GLN A 96 1.35 -0.98 -8.28
CA GLN A 96 2.21 -2.14 -8.07
C GLN A 96 1.70 -3.32 -8.89
N ALA A 97 2.62 -4.07 -9.48
CA ALA A 97 2.32 -5.27 -10.26
C ALA A 97 1.74 -6.39 -9.40
N GLU A 98 1.12 -7.38 -10.03
CA GLU A 98 0.72 -8.60 -9.34
C GLU A 98 1.96 -9.35 -8.78
N PRO A 99 1.80 -10.06 -7.67
CA PRO A 99 0.55 -10.51 -7.05
C PRO A 99 -0.05 -9.55 -6.00
N SER A 100 0.24 -8.26 -6.03
CA SER A 100 -0.14 -7.32 -4.97
C SER A 100 -1.65 -7.21 -4.76
N ASN A 101 -2.43 -7.05 -5.84
CA ASN A 101 -3.88 -6.99 -5.75
C ASN A 101 -4.48 -8.35 -5.32
N GLU A 102 -3.97 -9.45 -5.89
CA GLU A 102 -4.45 -10.79 -5.56
C GLU A 102 -4.24 -11.12 -4.07
N ILE A 103 -3.08 -10.78 -3.51
CA ILE A 103 -2.77 -10.96 -2.08
C ILE A 103 -3.69 -10.11 -1.22
N ARG A 104 -3.80 -8.80 -1.52
CA ARG A 104 -4.67 -7.88 -0.78
C ARG A 104 -6.12 -8.38 -0.75
N ASP A 105 -6.65 -8.78 -1.89
CA ASP A 105 -8.04 -9.20 -2.03
C ASP A 105 -8.29 -10.55 -1.34
N ALA A 106 -7.33 -11.46 -1.40
CA ALA A 106 -7.40 -12.73 -0.68
C ALA A 106 -7.41 -12.54 0.83
N VAL A 107 -6.53 -11.68 1.35
CA VAL A 107 -6.49 -11.34 2.78
C VAL A 107 -7.80 -10.70 3.21
N LYS A 108 -8.30 -9.71 2.47
CA LYS A 108 -9.58 -9.06 2.78
C LYS A 108 -10.73 -10.07 2.85
N ARG A 109 -10.84 -10.93 1.84
CA ARG A 109 -11.89 -11.94 1.76
C ARG A 109 -11.82 -12.91 2.93
N PHE A 110 -10.62 -13.44 3.19
CA PHE A 110 -10.39 -14.35 4.32
C PHE A 110 -10.80 -13.71 5.66
N CYS A 111 -10.39 -12.45 5.89
CA CYS A 111 -10.72 -11.74 7.12
C CYS A 111 -12.23 -11.57 7.30
N ILE A 112 -12.98 -11.24 6.23
CA ILE A 112 -14.44 -11.09 6.28
C ILE A 112 -15.11 -12.45 6.53
N GLU A 113 -14.70 -13.49 5.82
CA GLU A 113 -15.27 -14.84 5.94
C GLU A 113 -15.06 -15.45 7.33
N HIS A 114 -13.95 -15.11 8.01
CA HIS A 114 -13.61 -15.62 9.33
C HIS A 114 -13.91 -14.63 10.49
N GLY A 115 -14.62 -13.54 10.20
CA GLY A 115 -15.06 -12.59 11.22
C GLY A 115 -13.92 -11.80 11.88
N TYR A 116 -12.82 -11.51 11.15
CA TYR A 116 -11.76 -10.66 11.66
C TYR A 116 -12.22 -9.20 11.67
N THR A 117 -12.00 -8.53 12.79
CA THR A 117 -12.34 -7.12 12.93
C THR A 117 -11.28 -6.24 12.31
N PHE A 118 -11.71 -5.19 11.59
CA PHE A 118 -10.83 -4.19 11.02
C PHE A 118 -10.63 -3.04 12.00
N HIS A 119 -9.47 -2.42 11.96
CA HIS A 119 -9.05 -1.42 12.93
C HIS A 119 -9.96 -0.17 12.92
N ASN A 120 -10.44 0.17 14.12
CA ASN A 120 -11.07 1.45 14.41
C ASN A 120 -10.03 2.36 15.07
N CYS A 121 -9.52 3.34 14.34
CA CYS A 121 -8.46 4.22 14.85
C CYS A 121 -8.94 5.19 15.94
N ARG A 122 -10.26 5.42 16.12
CA ARG A 122 -10.81 6.27 17.18
C ARG A 122 -10.92 5.53 18.52
N GLU A 123 -11.30 4.25 18.44
CA GLU A 123 -11.48 3.40 19.61
C GLU A 123 -10.24 2.55 19.90
N HIS A 124 -9.27 2.57 18.99
CA HIS A 124 -8.07 1.75 19.04
C HIS A 124 -8.38 0.25 19.22
N ALA A 125 -9.35 -0.22 18.48
CA ALA A 125 -9.88 -1.58 18.53
C ALA A 125 -9.88 -2.24 17.16
N GLY A 126 -10.01 -3.57 17.14
CA GLY A 126 -10.00 -4.36 15.90
C GLY A 126 -8.65 -5.00 15.64
N LEU A 127 -8.67 -6.23 15.11
CA LEU A 127 -7.50 -7.09 14.96
C LEU A 127 -6.56 -6.63 13.82
N MET A 128 -7.13 -6.36 12.63
CA MET A 128 -6.36 -6.08 11.40
C MET A 128 -6.02 -4.61 11.28
N ARG A 129 -4.73 -4.25 11.16
CA ARG A 129 -4.27 -2.85 10.98
C ARG A 129 -3.81 -2.54 9.56
N ASN A 130 -2.69 -3.11 9.14
CA ASN A 130 -2.08 -2.83 7.84
C ASN A 130 -1.58 -4.11 7.18
N ILE A 131 -1.42 -4.06 5.87
CA ILE A 131 -0.64 -5.04 5.12
C ILE A 131 0.35 -4.30 4.22
N ILE A 132 1.62 -4.69 4.31
CA ILE A 132 2.69 -4.17 3.46
C ILE A 132 3.07 -5.27 2.48
N ILE A 133 3.10 -4.93 1.19
CA ILE A 133 3.52 -5.84 0.13
C ILE A 133 4.73 -5.20 -0.57
N ARG A 134 5.83 -5.94 -0.62
CA ARG A 134 7.02 -5.57 -1.38
C ARG A 134 7.28 -6.59 -2.47
N THR A 135 7.59 -6.11 -3.65
CA THR A 135 8.02 -6.91 -4.81
C THR A 135 9.43 -6.52 -5.18
N ALA A 136 10.21 -7.45 -5.68
CA ALA A 136 11.56 -7.21 -6.17
C ALA A 136 11.65 -7.52 -7.67
N SER A 137 12.61 -6.92 -8.36
CA SER A 137 12.89 -7.18 -9.80
C SER A 137 13.25 -8.64 -10.07
N THR A 138 13.69 -9.37 -9.04
CA THR A 138 13.98 -10.82 -9.07
C THR A 138 12.73 -11.69 -9.03
N GLY A 139 11.53 -11.12 -8.87
CA GLY A 139 10.27 -11.84 -8.69
C GLY A 139 10.01 -12.27 -7.23
N GLU A 140 10.91 -11.98 -6.29
CA GLU A 140 10.68 -12.25 -4.87
C GLU A 140 9.61 -11.31 -4.29
N VAL A 141 8.78 -11.83 -3.39
CA VAL A 141 7.69 -11.10 -2.74
C VAL A 141 7.82 -11.20 -1.23
N MET A 142 7.73 -10.05 -0.57
CA MET A 142 7.64 -9.96 0.89
C MET A 142 6.26 -9.42 1.29
N VAL A 143 5.62 -10.10 2.22
CA VAL A 143 4.35 -9.67 2.82
C VAL A 143 4.55 -9.50 4.32
N ILE A 144 4.10 -8.37 4.86
CA ILE A 144 4.12 -8.07 6.28
C ILE A 144 2.68 -7.73 6.70
N VAL A 145 2.09 -8.54 7.55
CA VAL A 145 0.75 -8.29 8.10
C VAL A 145 0.87 -7.69 9.49
N ILE A 146 0.20 -6.58 9.73
CA ILE A 146 0.26 -5.84 10.99
C ILE A 146 -1.08 -6.00 11.71
N PHE A 147 -1.02 -6.51 12.93
CA PHE A 147 -2.15 -6.77 13.81
C PHE A 147 -2.13 -5.81 14.99
N ASN A 148 -3.30 -5.49 15.53
CA ASN A 148 -3.44 -4.64 16.72
C ASN A 148 -3.26 -5.41 18.04
N GLU A 149 -3.45 -6.72 18.02
CA GLU A 149 -3.38 -7.58 19.18
C GLU A 149 -2.75 -8.95 18.84
N ALA A 150 -2.23 -9.65 19.85
CA ALA A 150 -1.52 -10.93 19.71
C ALA A 150 -2.48 -12.12 19.74
N ASP A 151 -3.49 -12.15 18.90
CA ASP A 151 -4.35 -13.32 18.69
C ASP A 151 -3.64 -14.35 17.80
N MET A 152 -2.84 -15.21 18.41
CA MET A 152 -1.98 -16.14 17.69
C MET A 152 -2.73 -17.17 16.86
N GLU A 153 -3.94 -17.55 17.26
CA GLU A 153 -4.78 -18.48 16.51
C GLU A 153 -5.20 -17.85 15.17
N ARG A 154 -5.73 -16.63 15.21
CA ARG A 154 -6.14 -15.89 14.02
C ARG A 154 -4.95 -15.45 13.16
N ILE A 155 -3.85 -15.00 13.78
CA ILE A 155 -2.61 -14.65 13.08
C ILE A 155 -2.12 -15.85 12.28
N THR A 156 -1.98 -17.01 12.91
CA THR A 156 -1.50 -18.24 12.27
C THR A 156 -2.40 -18.66 11.12
N ALA A 157 -3.72 -18.68 11.33
CA ALA A 157 -4.68 -19.08 10.29
C ALA A 157 -4.58 -18.20 9.03
N LEU A 158 -4.45 -16.89 9.20
CA LEU A 158 -4.28 -15.97 8.05
C LEU A 158 -2.94 -16.17 7.33
N LEU A 159 -1.85 -16.35 8.09
CA LEU A 159 -0.52 -16.52 7.51
C LEU A 159 -0.36 -17.88 6.82
N ASP A 160 -0.98 -18.94 7.33
CA ASP A 160 -1.02 -20.25 6.67
C ASP A 160 -1.81 -20.18 5.35
N MET A 161 -2.95 -19.49 5.32
CA MET A 161 -3.69 -19.26 4.08
C MET A 161 -2.83 -18.52 3.04
N LEU A 162 -2.08 -17.49 3.46
CA LEU A 162 -1.18 -16.77 2.56
C LEU A 162 -0.07 -17.66 2.02
N LYS A 163 0.56 -18.46 2.88
CA LYS A 163 1.62 -19.39 2.53
C LYS A 163 1.17 -20.47 1.55
N GLU A 164 -0.03 -21.01 1.75
CA GLU A 164 -0.59 -22.05 0.89
C GLU A 164 -1.03 -21.50 -0.47
N LYS A 165 -1.70 -20.37 -0.45
CA LYS A 165 -2.32 -19.80 -1.66
C LYS A 165 -1.33 -19.08 -2.57
N PHE A 166 -0.26 -18.50 -1.99
CA PHE A 166 0.71 -17.67 -2.70
C PHE A 166 2.15 -18.19 -2.52
N PRO A 167 2.52 -19.29 -3.20
CA PRO A 167 3.87 -19.88 -3.08
C PRO A 167 4.99 -18.96 -3.56
N GLN A 168 4.66 -17.88 -4.31
CA GLN A 168 5.58 -16.83 -4.70
C GLN A 168 5.97 -15.88 -3.56
N ILE A 169 5.29 -15.92 -2.40
CA ILE A 169 5.72 -15.19 -1.20
C ILE A 169 6.98 -15.83 -0.65
N THR A 170 8.11 -15.16 -0.86
CA THR A 170 9.43 -15.65 -0.41
C THR A 170 9.77 -15.23 1.02
N SER A 171 9.08 -14.22 1.53
CA SER A 171 9.29 -13.65 2.87
C SER A 171 7.94 -13.27 3.47
N LEU A 172 7.49 -13.97 4.50
CA LEU A 172 6.22 -13.72 5.16
C LEU A 172 6.44 -13.34 6.62
N PHE A 173 5.99 -12.14 6.97
CA PHE A 173 6.15 -11.56 8.30
C PHE A 173 4.83 -11.19 8.93
N TYR A 174 4.83 -11.11 10.27
CA TYR A 174 3.82 -10.39 10.99
C TYR A 174 4.42 -9.46 12.05
N VAL A 175 3.65 -8.44 12.43
CA VAL A 175 3.97 -7.49 13.49
C VAL A 175 2.74 -7.31 14.36
N VAL A 176 2.89 -7.27 15.67
CA VAL A 176 1.84 -6.85 16.59
C VAL A 176 2.12 -5.41 17.01
N ASN A 177 1.26 -4.49 16.60
CA ASN A 177 1.36 -3.07 16.90
C ASN A 177 0.19 -2.61 17.76
N THR A 178 0.37 -2.61 19.06
CA THR A 178 -0.61 -2.14 20.05
C THR A 178 -0.51 -0.64 20.33
N LYS A 179 0.36 0.09 19.63
CA LYS A 179 0.55 1.53 19.80
C LYS A 179 -0.56 2.32 19.10
N TRP A 180 -0.77 3.55 19.54
CA TRP A 180 -1.71 4.48 18.92
C TRP A 180 -1.29 4.98 17.52
N ASN A 181 -0.01 4.84 17.18
CA ASN A 181 0.50 5.24 15.87
C ASN A 181 0.82 4.03 14.99
N ASP A 182 0.95 4.24 13.68
CA ASP A 182 1.20 3.17 12.69
C ASP A 182 2.69 2.87 12.48
N SER A 183 3.60 3.55 13.21
CA SER A 183 5.03 3.27 13.09
C SER A 183 5.36 1.88 13.64
N VAL A 184 6.00 1.06 12.82
CA VAL A 184 6.41 -0.32 13.19
C VAL A 184 7.92 -0.52 13.20
N GLY A 185 8.72 0.53 12.94
CA GLY A 185 10.17 0.42 12.83
C GLY A 185 10.87 -0.06 14.10
N ASP A 186 10.33 0.28 15.27
CA ASP A 186 10.81 -0.09 16.61
C ASP A 186 10.23 -1.43 17.11
N LEU A 187 9.25 -2.00 16.40
CA LEU A 187 8.61 -3.26 16.78
C LEU A 187 9.35 -4.46 16.21
N GLU A 188 9.13 -5.62 16.80
CA GLU A 188 9.61 -6.87 16.28
C GLU A 188 8.85 -7.27 15.01
N HIS A 189 9.59 -7.63 13.96
CA HIS A 189 9.06 -8.22 12.74
C HIS A 189 9.37 -9.71 12.78
N VAL A 190 8.36 -10.50 13.10
CA VAL A 190 8.51 -11.95 13.21
C VAL A 190 8.44 -12.58 11.83
N CYS A 191 9.51 -13.24 11.41
CA CYS A 191 9.52 -14.02 10.17
C CYS A 191 8.73 -15.31 10.41
N TYR A 192 7.54 -15.40 9.82
CA TYR A 192 6.66 -16.56 9.94
C TYR A 192 7.05 -17.69 8.98
N ALA A 193 7.41 -17.33 7.75
CA ALA A 193 7.81 -18.31 6.75
C ALA A 193 8.76 -17.69 5.71
N GLY A 194 9.60 -18.54 5.13
CA GLY A 194 10.53 -18.18 4.07
C GLY A 194 11.80 -17.50 4.58
N LYS A 195 12.28 -16.51 3.83
CA LYS A 195 13.52 -15.78 4.11
C LYS A 195 13.25 -14.55 4.96
N ASP A 196 14.25 -14.06 5.68
CA ASP A 196 14.20 -12.80 6.43
C ASP A 196 14.39 -11.54 5.56
N HIS A 197 14.50 -11.71 4.24
CA HIS A 197 14.70 -10.64 3.26
C HIS A 197 14.24 -11.07 1.87
N ILE A 198 14.11 -10.10 0.97
CA ILE A 198 14.04 -10.29 -0.48
C ILE A 198 15.33 -9.75 -1.12
N ILE A 199 15.66 -10.26 -2.29
CA ILE A 199 16.81 -9.78 -3.08
C ILE A 199 16.31 -8.86 -4.19
N GLU A 200 16.79 -7.63 -4.19
CA GLU A 200 16.62 -6.70 -5.29
C GLU A 200 17.89 -6.67 -6.14
N GLN A 201 17.75 -6.52 -7.45
CA GLN A 201 18.89 -6.45 -8.36
C GLN A 201 18.87 -5.14 -9.15
N MET A 202 19.99 -4.44 -9.15
CA MET A 202 20.16 -3.20 -9.90
C MET A 202 21.60 -3.11 -10.40
N GLU A 203 21.78 -2.84 -11.71
CA GLU A 203 23.10 -2.67 -12.35
C GLU A 203 24.11 -3.80 -12.07
N GLY A 204 23.62 -5.04 -12.00
CA GLY A 204 24.46 -6.22 -11.69
C GLY A 204 24.78 -6.43 -10.20
N LEU A 205 24.34 -5.54 -9.33
CA LEU A 205 24.47 -5.67 -7.88
C LEU A 205 23.21 -6.28 -7.27
N GLN A 206 23.40 -7.03 -6.18
CA GLN A 206 22.31 -7.61 -5.40
C GLN A 206 22.21 -6.92 -4.04
N PHE A 207 21.01 -6.53 -3.67
CA PHE A 207 20.71 -5.87 -2.41
C PHE A 207 19.77 -6.72 -1.57
N LYS A 208 20.15 -6.98 -0.32
CA LYS A 208 19.25 -7.58 0.66
C LYS A 208 18.30 -6.52 1.22
N VAL A 209 17.01 -6.70 0.99
CA VAL A 209 15.97 -5.79 1.48
C VAL A 209 15.14 -6.51 2.54
N GLY A 210 15.41 -6.20 3.80
CA GLY A 210 14.65 -6.71 4.95
C GLY A 210 13.35 -5.92 5.17
N PRO A 211 12.50 -6.36 6.12
CA PRO A 211 11.22 -5.71 6.40
C PRO A 211 11.35 -4.25 6.84
N LYS A 212 12.44 -3.92 7.55
CA LYS A 212 12.75 -2.56 8.04
C LYS A 212 13.66 -1.76 7.11
N SER A 213 14.18 -2.37 6.04
CA SER A 213 15.11 -1.68 5.15
C SER A 213 14.42 -0.54 4.41
N PHE A 214 15.10 0.62 4.40
CA PHE A 214 14.75 1.67 3.45
C PHE A 214 15.21 1.25 2.05
N TYR A 215 14.31 1.27 1.10
CA TYR A 215 14.58 1.10 -0.32
C TYR A 215 13.59 1.97 -1.09
N GLN A 216 14.06 2.65 -2.14
CA GLN A 216 13.17 3.50 -2.93
C GLN A 216 11.99 2.70 -3.49
N THR A 217 10.79 3.25 -3.36
CA THR A 217 9.56 2.55 -3.77
C THR A 217 9.32 2.57 -5.28
N ASN A 218 10.14 3.28 -6.02
CA ASN A 218 10.21 3.31 -7.48
C ASN A 218 11.63 2.89 -7.85
N SER A 219 11.77 1.68 -8.35
CA SER A 219 13.04 1.07 -8.79
C SER A 219 13.35 1.37 -10.23
#